data_f93501c6d03bd7cb7d2c4da3e42999cc
#
_entry.id   f93501c6d03bd7cb7d2c4da3e42999cc
#
_cell.length_a   1.000
_cell.length_b   1.000
_cell.length_c   1.000
_cell.angle_alpha   90.00
_cell.angle_beta   90.00
_cell.angle_gamma   90.00
#
_symmetry.space_group_name_H-M   'P 1'
#
loop_
_entity.id
_entity.type
_entity.pdbx_description
1 polymer ?
#
loop_
_entity_poly.entity_id
_entity_poly.type
_entity_poly.pdbx_seq_one_letter_code
_entity_poly.pdbx_strand_id
1 'polypeptide(L)'
;MGWTSIVASHYKYVNGRRVIDRKAECDSLFNDDMVSNAYPEKYEKIGKFEVLKSSMVGSTYYAAVKRTVFATDTEPENSIIFAAICLTSTDMKSYHNFSYKDMDETCGPYNCDCPKAILDLLTPTDSEWANKWRQACRETLANKAKPNALNKLPIGTVIKFVAPYDMAQYKKGDEIAVTKKVRSYSRKRTNTFWVSGNYYYSTKTIGNDYEIVRKAVGNV
;
A
#
# COMPACT_ATOMS: atom_id res chain seq x y z
N MET A 1 -7.36 17.50 -0.62
CA MET A 1 -6.37 17.48 0.49
C MET A 1 -4.98 17.67 -0.09
N GLY A 2 -4.21 18.61 0.46
CA GLY A 2 -2.85 18.92 0.03
C GLY A 2 -1.79 18.13 0.82
N TRP A 3 -0.53 18.38 0.49
CA TRP A 3 0.59 17.94 1.30
C TRP A 3 0.78 18.90 2.48
N THR A 4 0.99 18.34 3.66
CA THR A 4 1.37 19.07 4.88
C THR A 4 2.82 18.74 5.18
N SER A 5 3.60 19.74 5.61
CA SER A 5 4.99 19.56 6.02
C SER A 5 5.17 20.00 7.47
N ILE A 6 5.83 19.15 8.24
CA ILE A 6 6.15 19.40 9.65
C ILE A 6 7.62 19.12 9.92
N VAL A 7 8.13 19.64 11.03
CA VAL A 7 9.42 19.23 11.57
C VAL A 7 9.22 17.87 12.24
N ALA A 8 9.97 16.87 11.79
CA ALA A 8 9.89 15.54 12.36
C ALA A 8 10.34 15.52 13.83
N SER A 9 9.61 14.77 14.65
CA SER A 9 9.89 14.57 16.07
C SER A 9 10.40 13.17 16.38
N HIS A 10 10.13 12.20 15.51
CA HIS A 10 10.47 10.80 15.70
C HIS A 10 11.61 10.36 14.79
N TYR A 11 12.64 9.74 15.37
CA TYR A 11 13.83 9.31 14.64
C TYR A 11 14.24 7.89 15.04
N LYS A 12 14.87 7.19 14.10
CA LYS A 12 15.53 5.91 14.34
C LYS A 12 16.92 5.89 13.71
N TYR A 13 17.72 4.91 14.10
CA TYR A 13 19.05 4.71 13.51
C TYR A 13 19.00 3.53 12.52
N VAL A 14 19.48 3.77 11.31
CA VAL A 14 19.63 2.75 10.27
C VAL A 14 21.06 2.79 9.77
N ASN A 15 21.81 1.70 9.95
CA ASN A 15 23.23 1.61 9.60
C ASN A 15 24.07 2.77 10.20
N GLY A 16 23.81 3.12 11.47
CA GLY A 16 24.49 4.19 12.20
C GLY A 16 24.08 5.62 11.81
N ARG A 17 23.14 5.80 10.89
CA ARG A 17 22.62 7.10 10.48
C ARG A 17 21.25 7.37 11.10
N ARG A 18 21.08 8.58 11.64
CA ARG A 18 19.79 9.06 12.12
C ARG A 18 18.87 9.32 10.92
N VAL A 19 17.70 8.71 10.91
CA VAL A 19 16.67 8.89 9.87
C VAL A 19 15.31 9.13 10.52
N ILE A 20 14.43 9.83 9.83
CA ILE A 20 13.06 10.04 10.32
C ILE A 20 12.35 8.68 10.40
N ASP A 21 11.72 8.40 11.55
CA ASP A 21 10.83 7.25 11.69
C ASP A 21 9.43 7.62 11.20
N ARG A 22 9.20 7.47 9.90
CA ARG A 22 7.94 7.79 9.26
C ARG A 22 6.74 7.08 9.88
N LYS A 23 6.95 5.86 10.37
CA LYS A 23 5.88 5.10 11.02
C LYS A 23 5.47 5.77 12.33
N ALA A 24 6.46 6.08 13.17
CA ALA A 24 6.21 6.74 14.45
C ALA A 24 5.61 8.14 14.28
N GLU A 25 6.05 8.91 13.28
CA GLU A 25 5.42 10.20 12.93
C GLU A 25 3.94 10.02 12.59
N CYS A 26 3.62 9.05 11.73
CA CYS A 26 2.22 8.80 11.36
C CYS A 26 1.40 8.22 12.53
N ASP A 27 1.96 7.33 13.35
CA ASP A 27 1.29 6.83 14.55
C ASP A 27 0.91 8.00 15.47
N SER A 28 1.80 8.97 15.63
CA SER A 28 1.53 10.19 16.43
C SER A 28 0.43 11.05 15.84
N LEU A 29 0.35 11.17 14.50
CA LEU A 29 -0.70 11.96 13.84
C LEU A 29 -2.10 11.36 14.02
N PHE A 30 -2.19 10.04 14.13
CA PHE A 30 -3.47 9.33 14.22
C PHE A 30 -3.82 8.84 15.64
N ASN A 31 -2.98 9.13 16.63
CA ASN A 31 -3.27 8.93 18.05
C ASN A 31 -3.59 10.28 18.67
N ASP A 32 -4.86 10.62 18.75
CA ASP A 32 -5.28 11.87 19.31
C ASP A 32 -6.65 11.74 19.98
N ASP A 33 -6.93 12.65 20.86
CA ASP A 33 -8.25 12.80 21.45
C ASP A 33 -9.15 13.65 20.54
N MET A 34 -10.38 13.24 20.39
CA MET A 34 -11.41 14.01 19.65
C MET A 34 -11.81 15.26 20.45
N VAL A 35 -10.89 16.20 20.55
CA VAL A 35 -11.10 17.47 21.22
C VAL A 35 -10.99 18.58 20.19
N SER A 36 -11.82 19.59 20.32
CA SER A 36 -11.60 20.81 19.54
C SER A 36 -10.37 21.53 20.08
N ASN A 37 -9.24 21.39 19.42
CA ASN A 37 -8.00 22.09 19.77
C ASN A 37 -8.12 23.63 19.65
N ALA A 38 -9.16 24.12 18.95
CA ALA A 38 -9.37 25.55 18.79
C ALA A 38 -9.91 26.23 20.05
N TYR A 39 -10.63 25.48 20.91
CA TYR A 39 -11.27 26.07 22.12
C TYR A 39 -11.33 25.00 23.24
N PRO A 40 -10.20 24.54 23.76
CA PRO A 40 -10.15 23.44 24.74
C PRO A 40 -10.88 23.74 26.05
N GLU A 41 -10.96 25.03 26.46
CA GLU A 41 -11.68 25.48 27.65
C GLU A 41 -13.21 25.51 27.47
N LYS A 42 -13.70 25.40 26.23
CA LYS A 42 -15.13 25.51 25.90
C LYS A 42 -15.78 24.19 25.58
N TYR A 43 -14.98 23.21 25.16
CA TYR A 43 -15.46 21.91 24.73
C TYR A 43 -14.84 20.81 25.58
N GLU A 44 -15.68 20.01 26.20
CA GLU A 44 -15.25 18.77 26.83
C GLU A 44 -14.74 17.77 25.79
N LYS A 45 -13.90 16.86 26.23
CA LYS A 45 -13.39 15.79 25.39
C LYS A 45 -14.54 14.86 24.99
N ILE A 46 -14.82 14.80 23.68
CA ILE A 46 -15.95 14.04 23.13
C ILE A 46 -15.60 12.63 22.66
N GLY A 47 -14.31 12.32 22.59
CA GLY A 47 -13.86 11.01 22.14
C GLY A 47 -12.35 10.92 22.00
N LYS A 48 -11.90 9.86 21.36
CA LYS A 48 -10.48 9.62 21.08
C LYS A 48 -10.25 8.84 19.81
N PHE A 49 -9.06 9.01 19.24
CA PHE A 49 -8.48 8.13 18.23
C PHE A 49 -7.36 7.28 18.83
N GLU A 50 -7.25 6.04 18.41
CA GLU A 50 -6.24 5.09 18.88
C GLU A 50 -5.76 4.23 17.70
N VAL A 51 -4.45 4.24 17.44
CA VAL A 51 -3.83 3.35 16.45
C VAL A 51 -3.70 1.96 17.05
N LEU A 52 -4.53 1.02 16.59
CA LEU A 52 -4.49 -0.36 17.05
C LEU A 52 -3.36 -1.16 16.38
N LYS A 53 -3.14 -0.88 15.09
CA LYS A 53 -2.10 -1.53 14.30
C LYS A 53 -1.73 -0.67 13.11
N SER A 54 -0.42 -0.56 12.84
CA SER A 54 0.07 0.21 11.71
C SER A 54 1.24 -0.46 11.00
N SER A 55 1.46 -0.07 9.75
CA SER A 55 2.54 -0.60 8.90
C SER A 55 2.93 0.39 7.82
N MET A 56 4.20 0.37 7.42
CA MET A 56 4.68 1.05 6.22
C MET A 56 4.81 0.06 5.07
N VAL A 57 4.25 0.40 3.92
CA VAL A 57 4.45 -0.31 2.65
C VAL A 57 5.04 0.69 1.65
N GLY A 58 6.34 0.60 1.44
CA GLY A 58 7.08 1.64 0.69
C GLY A 58 7.02 2.99 1.40
N SER A 59 6.43 3.99 0.76
CA SER A 59 6.21 5.33 1.32
C SER A 59 4.77 5.54 1.84
N THR A 60 3.93 4.52 1.78
CA THR A 60 2.55 4.60 2.26
C THR A 60 2.44 3.97 3.64
N TYR A 61 1.88 4.71 4.56
CA TYR A 61 1.49 4.24 5.88
C TYR A 61 0.04 3.78 5.84
N TYR A 62 -0.25 2.68 6.52
CA TYR A 62 -1.58 2.14 6.76
C TYR A 62 -1.78 1.88 8.24
N ALA A 63 -2.93 2.22 8.78
CA ALA A 63 -3.29 1.89 10.15
C ALA A 63 -4.76 1.50 10.28
N ALA A 64 -5.05 0.57 11.19
CA ALA A 64 -6.36 0.39 11.77
C ALA A 64 -6.47 1.35 12.94
N VAL A 65 -7.31 2.36 12.81
CA VAL A 65 -7.54 3.40 13.82
C VAL A 65 -8.91 3.21 14.42
N LYS A 66 -8.97 3.04 15.73
CA LYS A 66 -10.20 3.05 16.49
C LYS A 66 -10.59 4.50 16.79
N ARG A 67 -11.77 4.89 16.35
CA ARG A 67 -12.42 6.13 16.75
C ARG A 67 -13.49 5.79 17.77
N THR A 68 -13.35 6.29 18.97
CA THR A 68 -14.35 6.17 20.03
C THR A 68 -15.00 7.52 20.23
N VAL A 69 -16.33 7.58 20.17
CA VAL A 69 -17.13 8.73 20.58
C VAL A 69 -17.72 8.40 21.95
N PHE A 70 -17.44 9.20 22.96
CA PHE A 70 -17.90 8.95 24.32
C PHE A 70 -19.42 9.10 24.42
N ALA A 71 -20.00 8.39 25.39
CA ALA A 71 -21.41 8.52 25.69
C ALA A 71 -21.77 9.98 26.06
N THR A 72 -22.96 10.39 25.62
CA THR A 72 -23.59 11.64 26.03
C THR A 72 -24.91 11.29 26.75
N ASP A 73 -25.62 12.30 27.23
CA ASP A 73 -26.94 12.10 27.88
C ASP A 73 -27.98 11.48 26.92
N THR A 74 -27.76 11.61 25.59
CA THR A 74 -28.71 11.20 24.57
C THR A 74 -28.22 10.03 23.73
N GLU A 75 -26.90 9.77 23.69
CA GLU A 75 -26.30 8.74 22.83
C GLU A 75 -25.29 7.89 23.61
N PRO A 76 -25.33 6.55 23.46
CA PRO A 76 -24.36 5.65 24.09
C PRO A 76 -22.98 5.80 23.45
N GLU A 77 -21.95 5.36 24.16
CA GLU A 77 -20.61 5.26 23.60
C GLU A 77 -20.62 4.40 22.32
N ASN A 78 -19.97 4.88 21.29
CA ASN A 78 -19.81 4.19 20.04
C ASN A 78 -18.36 4.17 19.57
N SER A 79 -17.92 3.06 19.00
CA SER A 79 -16.60 2.99 18.41
C SER A 79 -16.59 2.23 17.08
N ILE A 80 -15.80 2.75 16.15
CA ILE A 80 -15.53 2.14 14.86
C ILE A 80 -14.02 2.02 14.64
N ILE A 81 -13.63 1.05 13.85
CA ILE A 81 -12.25 0.89 13.39
C ILE A 81 -12.24 1.10 11.89
N PHE A 82 -11.54 2.11 11.43
CA PHE A 82 -11.40 2.46 10.02
C PHE A 82 -9.92 2.42 9.58
N ALA A 83 -9.69 2.37 8.28
CA ALA A 83 -8.34 2.43 7.74
C ALA A 83 -7.90 3.88 7.53
N ALA A 84 -6.89 4.31 8.28
CA ALA A 84 -6.14 5.52 7.99
C ALA A 84 -5.01 5.22 7.00
N ILE A 85 -4.81 6.13 6.06
CA ILE A 85 -3.81 6.02 5.00
C ILE A 85 -3.01 7.31 4.98
N CYS A 86 -1.67 7.21 4.98
CA CYS A 86 -0.83 8.39 4.90
C CYS A 86 0.25 8.18 3.84
N LEU A 87 0.22 9.02 2.81
CA LEU A 87 1.34 9.13 1.88
C LEU A 87 2.43 9.94 2.55
N THR A 88 3.67 9.45 2.55
CA THR A 88 4.78 10.11 3.24
C THR A 88 5.91 10.43 2.28
N SER A 89 6.53 11.56 2.51
CA SER A 89 7.77 11.96 1.84
C SER A 89 8.72 12.59 2.86
N THR A 90 10.01 12.49 2.60
CA THR A 90 11.04 13.19 3.36
C THR A 90 11.89 13.97 2.39
N ASP A 91 12.15 15.23 2.68
CA ASP A 91 13.12 15.98 1.90
C ASP A 91 14.53 15.41 2.20
N MET A 92 15.18 14.92 1.17
CA MET A 92 16.55 14.39 1.29
C MET A 92 17.60 15.47 1.61
N LYS A 93 17.26 16.74 1.39
CA LYS A 93 18.12 17.89 1.70
C LYS A 93 17.91 18.43 3.12
N SER A 94 16.79 18.09 3.76
CA SER A 94 16.48 18.46 5.12
C SER A 94 16.25 17.22 5.97
N TYR A 95 17.13 17.02 6.95
CA TYR A 95 17.00 15.89 7.89
C TYR A 95 15.80 15.96 8.85
N HIS A 96 15.07 17.08 8.80
CA HIS A 96 14.00 17.35 9.75
C HIS A 96 12.62 17.49 9.12
N ASN A 97 12.53 17.60 7.79
CA ASN A 97 11.24 17.80 7.13
C ASN A 97 10.57 16.46 6.85
N PHE A 98 9.39 16.31 7.41
CA PHE A 98 8.47 15.22 7.15
C PHE A 98 7.23 15.78 6.46
N SER A 99 7.00 15.37 5.23
CA SER A 99 5.81 15.75 4.48
C SER A 99 4.88 14.56 4.37
N TYR A 100 3.60 14.81 4.55
CA TYR A 100 2.58 13.78 4.51
C TYR A 100 1.29 14.30 3.87
N LYS A 101 0.49 13.36 3.42
CA LYS A 101 -0.88 13.58 2.99
C LYS A 101 -1.74 12.50 3.66
N ASP A 102 -2.50 12.92 4.65
CA ASP A 102 -3.41 12.07 5.41
C ASP A 102 -4.73 11.87 4.66
N MET A 103 -5.28 10.69 4.78
CA MET A 103 -6.49 10.25 4.13
C MET A 103 -7.08 9.09 4.92
N ASP A 104 -8.30 8.73 4.60
CA ASP A 104 -8.93 7.51 5.06
C ASP A 104 -9.46 6.69 3.88
N GLU A 105 -9.98 5.52 4.18
CA GLU A 105 -10.51 4.59 3.19
C GLU A 105 -11.70 5.12 2.36
N THR A 106 -12.27 6.25 2.75
CA THR A 106 -13.41 6.86 2.05
C THR A 106 -12.98 7.92 1.04
N CYS A 107 -11.70 8.32 1.05
CA CYS A 107 -11.21 9.44 0.25
C CYS A 107 -10.85 9.10 -1.20
N GLY A 108 -11.06 7.87 -1.65
CA GLY A 108 -10.86 7.47 -3.05
C GLY A 108 -9.65 6.57 -3.30
N PRO A 109 -9.38 6.19 -4.56
CA PRO A 109 -8.45 5.14 -4.90
C PRO A 109 -7.01 5.56 -4.67
N TYR A 110 -6.41 5.02 -3.64
CA TYR A 110 -4.98 5.08 -3.40
C TYR A 110 -4.37 3.70 -3.53
N ASN A 111 -3.09 3.56 -3.15
CA ASN A 111 -2.43 2.27 -3.12
C ASN A 111 -3.31 1.22 -2.43
N CYS A 112 -3.54 0.11 -3.12
CA CYS A 112 -4.36 -1.00 -2.63
C CYS A 112 -3.49 -2.15 -2.14
N ASP A 113 -2.43 -1.86 -1.40
CA ASP A 113 -1.49 -2.84 -0.84
C ASP A 113 -1.48 -2.87 0.70
N CYS A 114 -2.59 -2.45 1.30
CA CYS A 114 -2.81 -2.49 2.74
C CYS A 114 -2.61 -3.91 3.29
N PRO A 115 -1.83 -4.09 4.37
CA PRO A 115 -1.59 -5.39 4.97
C PRO A 115 -2.88 -6.06 5.49
N LYS A 116 -3.00 -7.39 5.26
CA LYS A 116 -4.14 -8.19 5.73
C LYS A 116 -4.44 -7.98 7.22
N ALA A 117 -3.39 -7.92 8.03
CA ALA A 117 -3.52 -7.77 9.48
C ALA A 117 -4.11 -6.41 9.94
N ILE A 118 -4.19 -5.43 9.06
CA ILE A 118 -4.91 -4.15 9.26
C ILE A 118 -6.34 -4.31 8.75
N LEU A 119 -6.53 -4.84 7.53
CA LEU A 119 -7.86 -5.05 6.94
C LEU A 119 -8.77 -5.94 7.80
N ASP A 120 -8.20 -6.90 8.52
CA ASP A 120 -8.95 -7.83 9.38
C ASP A 120 -9.48 -7.17 10.67
N LEU A 121 -8.98 -6.00 11.04
CA LEU A 121 -9.43 -5.25 12.23
C LEU A 121 -10.57 -4.28 11.93
N LEU A 122 -10.80 -3.95 10.65
CA LEU A 122 -11.73 -2.89 10.26
C LEU A 122 -13.18 -3.30 10.52
N THR A 123 -13.96 -2.43 11.15
CA THR A 123 -15.41 -2.65 11.31
C THR A 123 -16.11 -2.60 9.95
N PRO A 124 -17.21 -3.35 9.76
CA PRO A 124 -18.06 -3.19 8.58
C PRO A 124 -18.49 -1.73 8.40
N THR A 125 -18.69 -1.32 7.15
CA THR A 125 -19.12 0.04 6.80
C THR A 125 -20.06 0.02 5.59
N ASP A 126 -20.99 0.96 5.55
CA ASP A 126 -21.88 1.17 4.41
C ASP A 126 -21.25 2.07 3.33
N SER A 127 -20.06 2.61 3.56
CA SER A 127 -19.34 3.40 2.58
C SER A 127 -18.95 2.56 1.37
N GLU A 128 -19.53 2.87 0.20
CA GLU A 128 -19.23 2.20 -1.07
C GLU A 128 -17.74 2.33 -1.44
N TRP A 129 -17.15 3.50 -1.20
CA TRP A 129 -15.73 3.78 -1.48
C TRP A 129 -14.80 2.94 -0.61
N ALA A 130 -15.06 2.89 0.70
CA ALA A 130 -14.29 2.07 1.62
C ALA A 130 -14.39 0.59 1.25
N ASN A 131 -15.58 0.09 0.93
CA ASN A 131 -15.77 -1.29 0.52
C ASN A 131 -15.05 -1.63 -0.78
N LYS A 132 -15.10 -0.76 -1.79
CA LYS A 132 -14.34 -0.92 -3.04
C LYS A 132 -12.83 -0.95 -2.78
N TRP A 133 -12.32 -0.04 -1.96
CA TRP A 133 -10.90 -0.01 -1.63
C TRP A 133 -10.47 -1.25 -0.83
N ARG A 134 -11.23 -1.66 0.19
CA ARG A 134 -10.97 -2.88 0.97
C ARG A 134 -10.95 -4.12 0.07
N GLN A 135 -11.87 -4.20 -0.88
CA GLN A 135 -11.92 -5.29 -1.85
C GLN A 135 -10.67 -5.30 -2.75
N ALA A 136 -10.29 -4.17 -3.32
CA ALA A 136 -9.08 -4.04 -4.13
C ALA A 136 -7.80 -4.42 -3.36
N CYS A 137 -7.72 -4.07 -2.07
CA CYS A 137 -6.61 -4.50 -1.20
C CYS A 137 -6.59 -6.03 -1.03
N ARG A 138 -7.74 -6.68 -0.79
CA ARG A 138 -7.81 -8.15 -0.65
C ARG A 138 -7.42 -8.85 -1.95
N GLU A 139 -7.86 -8.34 -3.10
CA GLU A 139 -7.47 -8.86 -4.41
C GLU A 139 -5.97 -8.72 -4.66
N THR A 140 -5.38 -7.57 -4.32
CA THR A 140 -3.94 -7.35 -4.40
C THR A 140 -3.17 -8.35 -3.54
N LEU A 141 -3.62 -8.60 -2.31
CA LEU A 141 -3.01 -9.59 -1.42
C LEU A 141 -3.15 -11.00 -1.96
N ALA A 142 -4.32 -11.37 -2.47
CA ALA A 142 -4.55 -12.68 -3.07
C ALA A 142 -3.65 -12.90 -4.30
N ASN A 143 -3.47 -11.88 -5.13
CA ASN A 143 -2.58 -11.94 -6.28
C ASN A 143 -1.11 -12.04 -5.88
N LYS A 144 -0.68 -11.31 -4.84
CA LYS A 144 0.69 -11.43 -4.29
C LYS A 144 0.96 -12.80 -3.67
N ALA A 145 -0.05 -13.44 -3.09
CA ALA A 145 0.07 -14.76 -2.49
C ALA A 145 0.16 -15.89 -3.53
N LYS A 146 -0.30 -15.67 -4.78
CA LYS A 146 -0.17 -16.65 -5.83
C LYS A 146 1.31 -16.89 -6.16
N PRO A 147 1.77 -18.14 -6.25
CA PRO A 147 3.14 -18.41 -6.65
C PRO A 147 3.39 -17.85 -8.06
N ASN A 148 4.48 -17.10 -8.20
CA ASN A 148 4.87 -16.58 -9.52
C ASN A 148 5.28 -17.74 -10.44
N ALA A 149 4.33 -18.21 -11.25
CA ALA A 149 4.51 -19.33 -12.16
C ALA A 149 5.26 -18.94 -13.46
N LEU A 150 5.45 -17.65 -13.73
CA LEU A 150 6.12 -17.14 -14.94
C LEU A 150 7.49 -17.78 -15.17
N ASN A 151 8.29 -17.91 -14.11
CA ASN A 151 9.63 -18.50 -14.22
C ASN A 151 9.63 -19.96 -14.66
N LYS A 152 8.51 -20.67 -14.45
CA LYS A 152 8.35 -22.09 -14.79
C LYS A 152 7.80 -22.31 -16.19
N LEU A 153 7.27 -21.28 -16.83
CA LEU A 153 6.72 -21.42 -18.19
C LEU A 153 7.85 -21.66 -19.19
N PRO A 154 7.67 -22.59 -20.13
CA PRO A 154 8.67 -22.89 -21.15
C PRO A 154 8.84 -21.71 -22.13
N ILE A 155 10.04 -21.64 -22.74
CA ILE A 155 10.30 -20.70 -23.83
C ILE A 155 9.34 -21.00 -24.99
N GLY A 156 8.83 -19.97 -25.66
CA GLY A 156 7.78 -20.08 -26.68
C GLY A 156 6.36 -19.94 -26.14
N THR A 157 6.18 -19.88 -24.80
CA THR A 157 4.87 -19.57 -24.23
C THR A 157 4.49 -18.12 -24.54
N VAL A 158 3.24 -17.91 -24.95
CA VAL A 158 2.65 -16.59 -25.17
C VAL A 158 1.72 -16.28 -24.01
N ILE A 159 1.94 -15.15 -23.40
CA ILE A 159 1.05 -14.59 -22.38
C ILE A 159 0.41 -13.30 -22.86
N LYS A 160 -0.76 -12.98 -22.32
CA LYS A 160 -1.45 -11.72 -22.50
C LYS A 160 -1.42 -10.95 -21.19
N PHE A 161 -1.00 -9.69 -21.25
CA PHE A 161 -0.98 -8.82 -20.09
C PHE A 161 -2.38 -8.34 -19.75
N VAL A 162 -2.82 -8.50 -18.49
CA VAL A 162 -4.19 -8.20 -18.04
C VAL A 162 -4.26 -7.20 -16.90
N ALA A 163 -3.13 -6.59 -16.52
CA ALA A 163 -3.14 -5.54 -15.51
C ALA A 163 -4.11 -4.41 -15.85
N PRO A 164 -4.73 -3.78 -14.86
CA PRO A 164 -5.69 -2.70 -15.10
C PRO A 164 -5.05 -1.38 -15.57
N TYR A 165 -3.72 -1.32 -15.66
CA TYR A 165 -2.93 -0.16 -16.05
C TYR A 165 -1.95 -0.49 -17.15
N ASP A 166 -1.69 0.48 -18.02
CA ASP A 166 -0.62 0.38 -18.98
C ASP A 166 0.74 0.57 -18.30
N MET A 167 1.68 -0.34 -18.58
CA MET A 167 3.08 -0.11 -18.22
C MET A 167 3.79 0.57 -19.38
N ALA A 168 4.89 1.26 -19.11
CA ALA A 168 5.63 2.05 -20.10
C ALA A 168 5.99 1.30 -21.41
N GLN A 169 5.97 -0.03 -21.36
CA GLN A 169 6.38 -0.91 -22.48
C GLN A 169 5.28 -1.84 -22.99
N TYR A 170 4.09 -1.86 -22.33
CA TYR A 170 2.94 -2.67 -22.74
C TYR A 170 1.64 -2.00 -22.45
N LYS A 171 0.69 -2.28 -23.30
CA LYS A 171 -0.70 -1.95 -23.07
C LYS A 171 -1.45 -3.19 -22.56
N LYS A 172 -2.51 -2.95 -21.82
CA LYS A 172 -3.46 -3.99 -21.47
C LYS A 172 -3.92 -4.72 -22.73
N GLY A 173 -3.77 -6.03 -22.73
CA GLY A 173 -4.15 -6.87 -23.87
C GLY A 173 -3.01 -7.24 -24.82
N ASP A 174 -1.81 -6.63 -24.65
CA ASP A 174 -0.64 -7.00 -25.48
C ASP A 174 -0.24 -8.44 -25.23
N GLU A 175 0.06 -9.16 -26.30
CA GLU A 175 0.57 -10.52 -26.25
C GLU A 175 2.11 -10.51 -26.25
N ILE A 176 2.68 -11.23 -25.31
CA ILE A 176 4.12 -11.30 -25.10
C ILE A 176 4.57 -12.74 -25.27
N ALA A 177 5.43 -12.99 -26.25
CA ALA A 177 6.04 -14.28 -26.47
C ALA A 177 7.39 -14.38 -25.76
N VAL A 178 7.59 -15.40 -24.94
CA VAL A 178 8.88 -15.64 -24.29
C VAL A 178 9.85 -16.26 -25.27
N THR A 179 10.83 -15.50 -25.72
CA THR A 179 11.88 -15.98 -26.63
C THR A 179 13.11 -16.47 -25.87
N LYS A 180 13.38 -15.88 -24.68
CA LYS A 180 14.55 -16.23 -23.86
C LYS A 180 14.29 -15.89 -22.40
N LYS A 181 14.95 -16.60 -21.50
CA LYS A 181 15.01 -16.24 -20.08
C LYS A 181 16.43 -15.83 -19.73
N VAL A 182 16.57 -14.69 -19.06
CA VAL A 182 17.87 -14.18 -18.60
C VAL A 182 17.82 -13.99 -17.09
N ARG A 183 18.83 -14.50 -16.40
CA ARG A 183 19.03 -14.21 -14.98
C ARG A 183 20.05 -13.08 -14.84
N SER A 184 19.67 -12.03 -14.17
CA SER A 184 20.57 -10.96 -13.78
C SER A 184 20.87 -11.06 -12.29
N TYR A 185 22.14 -11.04 -11.93
CA TYR A 185 22.61 -11.06 -10.54
C TYR A 185 22.96 -9.63 -10.13
N SER A 186 22.22 -9.09 -9.19
CA SER A 186 22.68 -7.92 -8.44
C SER A 186 23.22 -8.39 -7.08
N ARG A 187 24.05 -7.55 -6.41
CA ARG A 187 24.74 -7.90 -5.13
C ARG A 187 23.83 -8.45 -4.02
N LYS A 188 22.51 -8.39 -4.17
CA LYS A 188 21.54 -8.81 -3.14
C LYS A 188 20.36 -9.67 -3.66
N ARG A 189 20.11 -9.75 -4.95
CA ARG A 189 18.92 -10.46 -5.49
C ARG A 189 19.16 -10.96 -6.91
N THR A 190 18.65 -12.16 -7.19
CA THR A 190 18.55 -12.70 -8.56
C THR A 190 17.23 -12.27 -9.16
N ASN A 191 17.26 -11.50 -10.24
CA ASN A 191 16.08 -11.16 -11.01
C ASN A 191 16.03 -12.02 -12.28
N THR A 192 14.86 -12.58 -12.56
CA THR A 192 14.62 -13.28 -13.83
C THR A 192 13.88 -12.34 -14.77
N PHE A 193 14.34 -12.27 -15.99
CA PHE A 193 13.72 -11.48 -17.05
C PHE A 193 13.25 -12.40 -18.17
N TRP A 194 12.10 -12.09 -18.68
CA TRP A 194 11.63 -12.61 -19.95
C TRP A 194 12.08 -11.71 -21.06
N VAL A 195 12.46 -12.29 -22.18
CA VAL A 195 12.83 -11.55 -23.39
C VAL A 195 11.78 -11.83 -24.43
N SER A 196 11.19 -10.78 -24.99
CA SER A 196 10.29 -10.84 -26.12
C SER A 196 10.76 -9.80 -27.14
N GLY A 197 11.17 -10.25 -28.32
CA GLY A 197 11.84 -9.36 -29.28
C GLY A 197 13.09 -8.71 -28.67
N ASN A 198 13.14 -7.40 -28.73
CA ASN A 198 14.25 -6.59 -28.21
C ASN A 198 14.04 -6.11 -26.76
N TYR A 199 12.98 -6.55 -26.06
CA TYR A 199 12.62 -6.05 -24.76
C TYR A 199 12.85 -7.07 -23.65
N TYR A 200 13.24 -6.55 -22.48
CA TYR A 200 13.46 -7.31 -21.26
C TYR A 200 12.34 -7.01 -20.26
N TYR A 201 11.70 -8.04 -19.77
CA TYR A 201 10.55 -7.93 -18.86
C TYR A 201 10.84 -8.58 -17.54
N SER A 202 10.84 -7.81 -16.47
CA SER A 202 11.00 -8.34 -15.14
C SER A 202 9.81 -9.21 -14.77
N THR A 203 10.05 -10.47 -14.40
CA THR A 203 9.01 -11.36 -13.89
C THR A 203 8.36 -10.81 -12.63
N LYS A 204 9.11 -10.01 -11.84
CA LYS A 204 8.58 -9.32 -10.67
C LYS A 204 7.58 -8.24 -11.06
N THR A 205 7.82 -7.53 -12.16
CA THR A 205 6.95 -6.44 -12.63
C THR A 205 5.67 -6.99 -13.24
N ILE A 206 5.75 -8.04 -14.07
CA ILE A 206 4.56 -8.70 -14.62
C ILE A 206 3.75 -9.37 -13.50
N GLY A 207 4.44 -9.93 -12.50
CA GLY A 207 3.77 -10.57 -11.37
C GLY A 207 2.83 -11.70 -11.79
N ASN A 208 1.58 -11.57 -11.44
CA ASN A 208 0.50 -12.49 -11.80
C ASN A 208 -0.55 -11.85 -12.73
N ASP A 209 -0.28 -10.66 -13.26
CA ASP A 209 -1.20 -9.89 -14.11
C ASP A 209 -1.12 -10.35 -15.57
N TYR A 210 -1.25 -11.66 -15.79
CA TYR A 210 -1.21 -12.28 -17.12
C TYR A 210 -2.16 -13.46 -17.25
N GLU A 211 -2.56 -13.73 -18.47
CA GLU A 211 -3.22 -14.94 -18.90
C GLU A 211 -2.34 -15.71 -19.89
N ILE A 212 -2.39 -17.04 -19.85
CA ILE A 212 -1.67 -17.86 -20.83
C ILE A 212 -2.53 -17.99 -22.09
N VAL A 213 -2.10 -17.38 -23.18
CA VAL A 213 -2.77 -17.49 -24.48
C VAL A 213 -2.41 -18.79 -25.17
N ARG A 214 -1.12 -19.15 -25.18
CA ARG A 214 -0.60 -20.37 -25.79
C ARG A 214 0.60 -20.90 -24.99
N LYS A 215 0.52 -22.12 -24.54
CA LYS A 215 1.68 -22.81 -23.97
C LYS A 215 2.59 -23.29 -25.10
N ALA A 216 3.89 -23.12 -24.92
CA ALA A 216 4.84 -23.83 -25.78
C ALA A 216 4.66 -25.35 -25.58
N VAL A 217 4.61 -26.07 -26.67
CA VAL A 217 4.70 -27.55 -26.62
C VAL A 217 6.13 -27.84 -26.18
N GLY A 218 6.30 -28.36 -24.97
CA GLY A 218 7.62 -28.73 -24.48
C GLY A 218 8.20 -29.77 -25.43
N ASN A 219 9.36 -29.51 -25.99
CA ASN A 219 10.17 -30.61 -26.53
C ASN A 219 10.54 -31.48 -25.33
N VAL A 220 10.01 -32.70 -25.33
CA VAL A 220 10.36 -33.78 -24.43
C VAL A 220 11.81 -34.17 -24.67
#